data_c42aeb2fd1e80ba636413350d399436e
#
_entry.id   c42aeb2fd1e80ba636413350d399436e
#
_cell.length_a   1.000
_cell.length_b   1.000
_cell.length_c   1.000
_cell.angle_alpha   90.00
_cell.angle_beta   90.00
_cell.angle_gamma   90.00
#
_symmetry.space_group_name_H-M   'P 1'
#
loop_
_entity.id
_entity.type
_entity.pdbx_description
1 polymer ?
#
loop_
_entity_poly.entity_id
_entity_poly.type
_entity_poly.pdbx_seq_one_letter_code
_entity_poly.pdbx_strand_id
1 'polypeptide(L)'
;MANFGMAAPEWTLRANIYEVNIRQYTPEGTLKAFSAHLPRLKAMGVDILWLMPVFPIGEVNRKGSLGSYYSIRDYKAINPAFGTMADFDSLVARIHDLGMYVILDWVANHTAWDHPWTRQHPDWYNRDIHGNILVPADNNGNLTDWTDVADLNYNNSEMRKEMISEMLFWAKEHHVDGFRCDIAGFVPLNFWQQAKAELDKAGHFFMLAEDENPDFHTGAFHMTYAWGVHHKMVDVAKGKANAXDLAKTLSDEQVKFAKDAYRMQFIDNHDENSWQGPVSSRFGPGYKAFAVLTYIIPGMPLIYSGQESSLNKSLRFXEKDTIAFDGFYDADFYTRLNMLKHKQAALANGVFGGDFTIIPNSSPEEVLCFVRKKGNSELISLFNLSGKEAKVKYSGDGKITEGRYTEYFSGNKADIQSTGRLSLSPWEYKIYIRDL
;
A
#
# COMPACT_ATOMS: atom_id res chain seq x y z
N MET A 1 -20.44 13.67 -19.38
CA MET A 1 -19.53 13.49 -18.23
C MET A 1 -19.20 12.01 -18.09
N ALA A 2 -17.93 11.70 -17.91
CA ALA A 2 -17.53 10.31 -17.71
C ALA A 2 -18.06 9.82 -16.36
N ASN A 3 -18.57 8.59 -16.36
CA ASN A 3 -18.98 7.93 -15.13
C ASN A 3 -18.31 6.57 -15.09
N PHE A 4 -17.29 6.45 -14.26
CA PHE A 4 -16.51 5.24 -14.18
C PHE A 4 -17.09 4.21 -13.20
N GLY A 5 -18.11 4.60 -12.46
CA GLY A 5 -18.63 3.76 -11.38
C GLY A 5 -17.51 3.47 -10.40
N MET A 6 -17.37 2.20 -10.02
CA MET A 6 -16.28 1.79 -9.13
C MET A 6 -15.19 1.02 -9.86
N ALA A 7 -15.18 1.04 -11.20
CA ALA A 7 -14.08 0.40 -11.93
C ALA A 7 -12.78 1.15 -11.68
N ALA A 8 -11.74 0.43 -11.30
CA ALA A 8 -10.41 1.03 -11.16
C ALA A 8 -9.86 1.37 -12.53
N PRO A 9 -8.97 2.37 -12.63
CA PRO A 9 -8.36 2.67 -13.93
C PRO A 9 -7.69 1.45 -14.53
N GLU A 10 -7.77 1.34 -15.85
CA GLU A 10 -7.29 0.16 -16.56
C GLU A 10 -5.81 -0.11 -16.29
N TRP A 11 -5.02 0.95 -16.13
CA TRP A 11 -3.59 0.78 -15.92
C TRP A 11 -3.24 0.16 -14.56
N THR A 12 -4.22 0.03 -13.64
CA THR A 12 -3.97 -0.59 -12.34
C THR A 12 -4.13 -2.11 -12.35
N LEU A 13 -4.61 -2.70 -13.44
CA LEU A 13 -5.07 -4.09 -13.41
C LEU A 13 -4.00 -5.10 -13.01
N ARG A 14 -2.73 -4.86 -13.35
CA ARG A 14 -1.63 -5.74 -12.96
C ARG A 14 -0.55 -5.00 -12.18
N ALA A 15 -0.92 -3.85 -11.59
CA ALA A 15 0.07 -2.95 -10.99
C ALA A 15 0.47 -3.40 -9.60
N ASN A 16 1.68 -3.01 -9.27
CA ASN A 16 2.20 -2.95 -7.90
C ASN A 16 2.39 -1.48 -7.53
N ILE A 17 2.70 -1.22 -6.25
CA ILE A 17 2.84 0.15 -5.76
C ILE A 17 4.09 0.26 -4.88
N TYR A 18 4.77 1.40 -5.00
CA TYR A 18 6.01 1.68 -4.27
C TYR A 18 5.84 3.01 -3.55
N GLU A 19 6.03 2.99 -2.24
CA GLU A 19 5.88 4.19 -1.41
C GLU A 19 7.18 4.94 -1.30
N VAL A 20 7.16 6.23 -1.64
CA VAL A 20 8.36 7.06 -1.71
C VAL A 20 8.39 8.06 -0.57
N ASN A 21 9.41 7.96 0.27
CA ASN A 21 9.69 8.92 1.34
C ASN A 21 10.74 9.90 0.82
N ILE A 22 10.30 11.03 0.27
CA ILE A 22 11.22 11.98 -0.38
C ILE A 22 12.28 12.48 0.60
N ARG A 23 11.89 12.84 1.83
CA ARG A 23 12.85 13.34 2.80
C ARG A 23 14.04 12.42 2.99
N GLN A 24 13.76 11.10 3.05
CA GLN A 24 14.77 10.13 3.47
C GLN A 24 15.40 9.37 2.30
N TYR A 25 14.87 9.54 1.09
CA TYR A 25 15.29 8.70 -0.03
C TYR A 25 16.73 8.98 -0.47
N THR A 26 17.13 10.24 -0.43
CA THR A 26 18.46 10.64 -0.87
C THR A 26 19.09 11.52 0.19
N PRO A 27 20.42 11.67 0.16
CA PRO A 27 21.05 12.64 1.09
C PRO A 27 20.50 14.04 0.93
N GLU A 28 20.20 14.44 -0.31
CA GLU A 28 19.62 15.78 -0.57
C GLU A 28 18.19 15.89 -0.06
N GLY A 29 17.44 14.78 -0.09
CA GLY A 29 16.06 14.78 0.35
C GLY A 29 15.13 15.59 -0.55
N THR A 30 15.39 15.62 -1.86
CA THR A 30 14.64 16.46 -2.79
C THR A 30 13.96 15.60 -3.87
N LEU A 31 12.94 16.21 -4.49
CA LEU A 31 12.26 15.59 -5.64
C LEU A 31 13.22 15.36 -6.79
N LYS A 32 14.09 16.35 -7.05
CA LYS A 32 15.05 16.26 -8.14
C LYS A 32 16.02 15.10 -7.92
N ALA A 33 16.54 14.96 -6.70
CA ALA A 33 17.48 13.87 -6.40
C ALA A 33 16.77 12.51 -6.48
N PHE A 34 15.53 12.42 -6.01
CA PHE A 34 14.76 11.18 -6.13
C PHE A 34 14.59 10.78 -7.59
N SER A 35 14.41 11.75 -8.48
CA SER A 35 14.15 11.47 -9.89
C SER A 35 15.26 10.61 -10.52
N ALA A 36 16.49 10.70 -10.02
CA ALA A 36 17.59 9.88 -10.53
C ALA A 36 17.37 8.38 -10.30
N HIS A 37 16.51 8.01 -9.35
CA HIS A 37 16.20 6.61 -9.09
C HIS A 37 15.11 6.05 -10.00
N LEU A 38 14.43 6.87 -10.77
CA LEU A 38 13.30 6.39 -11.57
C LEU A 38 13.68 5.28 -12.55
N PRO A 39 14.81 5.38 -13.30
CA PRO A 39 15.16 4.27 -14.19
C PRO A 39 15.36 2.95 -13.44
N ARG A 40 15.97 3.01 -12.26
CA ARG A 40 16.19 1.80 -11.46
C ARG A 40 14.84 1.20 -11.00
N LEU A 41 13.92 2.06 -10.57
CA LEU A 41 12.60 1.59 -10.12
C LEU A 41 11.80 1.02 -11.29
N LYS A 42 11.88 1.65 -12.45
CA LYS A 42 11.23 1.10 -13.65
C LYS A 42 11.81 -0.27 -14.00
N ALA A 43 13.13 -0.40 -13.96
CA ALA A 43 13.79 -1.68 -14.25
C ALA A 43 13.38 -2.75 -13.23
N MET A 44 13.10 -2.36 -11.98
CA MET A 44 12.64 -3.29 -10.97
C MET A 44 11.19 -3.72 -11.18
N GLY A 45 10.47 -3.04 -12.07
CA GLY A 45 9.09 -3.39 -12.38
C GLY A 45 8.05 -2.61 -11.63
N VAL A 46 8.42 -1.49 -11.01
CA VAL A 46 7.47 -0.64 -10.27
C VAL A 46 6.48 -0.01 -11.24
N ASP A 47 5.21 0.01 -10.86
CA ASP A 47 4.15 0.61 -11.68
C ASP A 47 3.65 1.92 -11.12
N ILE A 48 3.30 1.95 -9.83
CA ILE A 48 2.71 3.14 -9.21
C ILE A 48 3.66 3.64 -8.14
N LEU A 49 3.95 4.94 -8.20
CA LEU A 49 4.71 5.60 -7.14
C LEU A 49 3.73 6.38 -6.27
N TRP A 50 3.70 6.05 -4.98
CA TRP A 50 2.95 6.80 -4.00
C TRP A 50 3.94 7.73 -3.31
N LEU A 51 3.81 9.04 -3.57
CA LEU A 51 4.66 10.03 -2.90
C LEU A 51 4.00 10.38 -1.56
N MET A 52 4.74 10.19 -0.47
CA MET A 52 4.31 10.71 0.84
C MET A 52 4.14 12.22 0.70
N PRO A 53 3.44 12.90 1.65
CA PRO A 53 3.05 14.29 1.40
C PRO A 53 4.22 15.17 0.99
N VAL A 54 4.00 16.00 -0.01
CA VAL A 54 5.03 16.86 -0.60
C VAL A 54 4.86 18.33 -0.20
N PHE A 55 3.89 18.64 0.64
CA PHE A 55 3.45 20.00 0.93
C PHE A 55 4.31 20.65 2.00
N PRO A 56 4.32 21.99 2.09
CA PRO A 56 4.99 22.66 3.20
C PRO A 56 4.44 22.17 4.56
N ILE A 57 5.32 22.05 5.51
CA ILE A 57 5.04 21.48 6.82
C ILE A 57 4.86 22.60 7.84
N GLY A 58 3.88 22.44 8.73
CA GLY A 58 3.63 23.42 9.77
C GLY A 58 4.81 23.61 10.70
N GLU A 59 4.94 24.83 11.27
CA GLU A 59 5.98 25.16 12.23
C GLU A 59 5.42 25.30 13.63
N VAL A 60 4.17 25.69 13.78
CA VAL A 60 3.54 25.86 15.08
C VAL A 60 3.31 24.49 15.71
N ASN A 61 3.78 24.31 16.93
CA ASN A 61 3.67 23.02 17.65
C ASN A 61 4.35 21.87 16.92
N ARG A 62 5.34 22.19 16.10
CA ARG A 62 6.05 21.18 15.31
C ARG A 62 6.71 20.14 16.20
N LYS A 63 6.62 18.89 15.80
CA LYS A 63 7.31 17.79 16.48
C LYS A 63 8.62 17.52 15.77
N GLY A 64 9.69 17.37 16.54
CA GLY A 64 11.02 17.16 16.00
C GLY A 64 11.54 18.38 15.27
N SER A 65 12.69 18.25 14.65
CA SER A 65 13.34 19.37 13.97
C SER A 65 12.67 19.75 12.66
N LEU A 66 12.17 18.75 11.94
CA LEU A 66 11.66 18.96 10.58
C LEU A 66 10.14 18.84 10.48
N GLY A 67 9.51 18.34 11.53
CA GLY A 67 8.06 18.20 11.56
C GLY A 67 7.56 16.97 10.83
N SER A 68 6.27 16.75 11.00
CA SER A 68 5.59 15.63 10.34
C SER A 68 5.21 15.98 8.91
N TYR A 69 5.45 15.06 8.00
CA TYR A 69 4.95 15.18 6.62
C TYR A 69 3.44 15.43 6.59
N TYR A 70 2.74 15.00 7.62
CA TYR A 70 1.27 15.03 7.66
C TYR A 70 0.71 16.28 8.34
N SER A 71 1.56 17.26 8.62
CA SER A 71 1.14 18.57 9.13
C SER A 71 1.18 19.56 7.98
N ILE A 72 0.05 19.72 7.30
CA ILE A 72 -0.01 20.41 6.00
C ILE A 72 -0.25 21.90 6.20
N ARG A 73 0.71 22.72 5.78
CA ARG A 73 0.55 24.18 5.90
C ARG A 73 -0.05 24.82 4.66
N ASP A 74 0.05 24.16 3.51
CA ASP A 74 -0.46 24.69 2.24
C ASP A 74 -0.68 23.52 1.30
N TYR A 75 -1.91 23.34 0.86
CA TYR A 75 -2.24 22.20 -0.01
C TYR A 75 -1.85 22.44 -1.48
N LYS A 76 -1.49 23.65 -1.88
CA LYS A 76 -1.19 23.95 -3.28
C LYS A 76 0.27 24.34 -3.51
N ALA A 77 1.15 23.90 -2.64
CA ALA A 77 2.56 24.24 -2.76
C ALA A 77 3.43 23.04 -2.46
N ILE A 78 4.68 23.12 -2.85
CA ILE A 78 5.68 22.10 -2.59
C ILE A 78 6.53 22.56 -1.39
N ASN A 79 6.82 21.66 -0.48
CA ASN A 79 7.74 21.90 0.63
C ASN A 79 9.06 22.43 0.07
N PRO A 80 9.49 23.65 0.45
CA PRO A 80 10.74 24.20 -0.10
C PRO A 80 11.95 23.31 0.13
N ALA A 81 11.94 22.48 1.19
CA ALA A 81 13.03 21.54 1.42
C ALA A 81 13.08 20.44 0.38
N PHE A 82 11.96 20.16 -0.30
CA PHE A 82 11.89 19.14 -1.34
C PHE A 82 12.14 19.70 -2.73
N GLY A 83 11.96 21.00 -2.93
CA GLY A 83 12.15 21.62 -4.23
C GLY A 83 11.04 22.58 -4.57
N THR A 84 10.80 22.74 -5.88
CA THR A 84 9.84 23.69 -6.42
C THR A 84 8.71 22.95 -7.13
N MET A 85 7.67 23.70 -7.49
CA MET A 85 6.58 23.12 -8.29
C MET A 85 7.11 22.68 -9.67
N ALA A 86 8.07 23.41 -10.23
CA ALA A 86 8.69 22.97 -11.49
C ALA A 86 9.41 21.63 -11.32
N ASP A 87 10.07 21.42 -10.18
CA ASP A 87 10.70 20.14 -9.89
C ASP A 87 9.65 19.02 -9.80
N PHE A 88 8.52 19.32 -9.19
CA PHE A 88 7.43 18.34 -9.09
C PHE A 88 6.88 17.99 -10.48
N ASP A 89 6.63 19.01 -11.30
CA ASP A 89 6.11 18.78 -12.65
C ASP A 89 7.09 17.98 -13.49
N SER A 90 8.40 18.27 -13.36
CA SER A 90 9.41 17.48 -14.05
C SER A 90 9.41 16.03 -13.61
N LEU A 91 9.25 15.81 -12.31
CA LEU A 91 9.20 14.45 -11.78
C LEU A 91 8.00 13.69 -12.34
N VAL A 92 6.82 14.31 -12.33
CA VAL A 92 5.61 13.66 -12.85
C VAL A 92 5.78 13.34 -14.34
N ALA A 93 6.30 14.29 -15.12
CA ALA A 93 6.50 14.07 -16.55
C ALA A 93 7.45 12.90 -16.78
N ARG A 94 8.52 12.81 -15.99
CA ARG A 94 9.48 11.74 -16.14
C ARG A 94 8.90 10.40 -15.76
N ILE A 95 8.10 10.37 -14.69
CA ILE A 95 7.40 9.14 -14.28
C ILE A 95 6.53 8.63 -15.43
N HIS A 96 5.75 9.54 -16.03
CA HIS A 96 4.88 9.17 -17.14
C HIS A 96 5.67 8.73 -18.38
N ASP A 97 6.76 9.42 -18.69
CA ASP A 97 7.59 9.04 -19.83
C ASP A 97 8.15 7.63 -19.69
N LEU A 98 8.40 7.19 -18.47
CA LEU A 98 8.89 5.84 -18.20
C LEU A 98 7.77 4.80 -18.14
N GLY A 99 6.53 5.22 -18.33
CA GLY A 99 5.40 4.30 -18.31
C GLY A 99 4.90 3.94 -16.91
N MET A 100 5.26 4.74 -15.92
CA MET A 100 4.79 4.56 -14.55
C MET A 100 3.72 5.61 -14.24
N TYR A 101 3.11 5.47 -13.06
CA TYR A 101 2.03 6.34 -12.62
C TYR A 101 2.36 6.86 -11.23
N VAL A 102 1.74 7.99 -10.84
CA VAL A 102 2.04 8.60 -9.54
C VAL A 102 0.75 8.99 -8.84
N ILE A 103 0.66 8.62 -7.56
CA ILE A 103 -0.44 9.08 -6.71
C ILE A 103 0.15 9.88 -5.55
N LEU A 104 -0.64 10.84 -5.07
CA LEU A 104 -0.20 11.81 -4.08
C LEU A 104 -0.87 11.51 -2.74
N ASP A 105 -0.08 11.53 -1.67
CA ASP A 105 -0.61 11.35 -0.33
C ASP A 105 -1.46 12.56 0.03
N TRP A 106 -2.72 12.33 0.40
CA TRP A 106 -3.66 13.41 0.68
C TRP A 106 -4.11 13.35 2.13
N VAL A 107 -3.98 14.47 2.83
CA VAL A 107 -4.25 14.54 4.26
C VAL A 107 -5.46 15.44 4.45
N ALA A 108 -6.65 14.84 4.48
CA ALA A 108 -7.89 15.60 4.53
C ALA A 108 -8.44 15.80 5.94
N ASN A 109 -7.95 15.05 6.92
CA ASN A 109 -8.53 15.08 8.25
C ASN A 109 -8.20 16.35 9.04
N HIS A 110 -7.04 16.93 8.81
CA HIS A 110 -6.53 18.04 9.63
C HIS A 110 -5.54 18.87 8.82
N THR A 111 -5.19 20.05 9.34
CA THR A 111 -4.14 20.88 8.77
C THR A 111 -3.14 21.25 9.86
N ALA A 112 -2.03 21.84 9.46
CA ALA A 112 -1.12 22.48 10.41
C ALA A 112 -1.82 23.64 11.12
N TRP A 113 -1.35 24.00 12.30
CA TRP A 113 -1.90 25.12 13.05
C TRP A 113 -1.67 26.46 12.35
N ASP A 114 -0.61 26.57 11.55
CA ASP A 114 -0.31 27.79 10.79
C ASP A 114 -0.78 27.72 9.34
N HIS A 115 -1.66 26.78 9.00
CA HIS A 115 -2.38 26.83 7.75
C HIS A 115 -3.26 28.09 7.77
N PRO A 116 -3.30 28.87 6.66
CA PRO A 116 -4.09 30.11 6.67
C PRO A 116 -5.55 29.93 7.03
N TRP A 117 -6.13 28.77 6.76
CA TRP A 117 -7.54 28.55 7.08
C TRP A 117 -7.84 28.69 8.57
N THR A 118 -6.87 28.44 9.45
CA THR A 118 -7.13 28.56 10.89
C THR A 118 -7.49 30.00 11.29
N ARG A 119 -6.93 30.96 10.56
CA ARG A 119 -7.25 32.39 10.80
C ARG A 119 -8.40 32.89 9.91
N GLN A 120 -8.39 32.48 8.64
CA GLN A 120 -9.37 32.96 7.67
C GLN A 120 -10.75 32.34 7.86
N HIS A 121 -10.78 31.08 8.30
CA HIS A 121 -12.00 30.29 8.40
C HIS A 121 -12.01 29.43 9.64
N PRO A 122 -12.06 30.02 10.84
CA PRO A 122 -12.06 29.20 12.06
C PRO A 122 -13.27 28.27 12.14
N ASP A 123 -14.37 28.62 11.46
CA ASP A 123 -15.56 27.77 11.40
C ASP A 123 -15.34 26.50 10.54
N TRP A 124 -14.24 26.42 9.82
CA TRP A 124 -13.88 25.20 9.09
C TRP A 124 -13.26 24.14 10.01
N TYR A 125 -13.05 24.47 11.29
CA TYR A 125 -12.40 23.57 12.25
C TYR A 125 -13.37 23.21 13.36
N ASN A 126 -13.17 22.05 13.95
CA ASN A 126 -13.89 21.67 15.16
C ASN A 126 -13.33 22.46 16.33
N ARG A 127 -14.22 22.99 17.18
CA ARG A 127 -13.85 23.88 18.27
C ARG A 127 -14.53 23.45 19.58
N ASP A 128 -13.90 23.79 20.70
CA ASP A 128 -14.50 23.52 21.98
C ASP A 128 -15.57 24.59 22.30
N ILE A 129 -16.17 24.50 23.50
CA ILE A 129 -17.25 25.41 23.87
C ILE A 129 -16.76 26.85 24.03
N HIS A 130 -15.44 27.04 24.14
CA HIS A 130 -14.86 28.38 24.24
C HIS A 130 -14.39 28.92 22.90
N GLY A 131 -14.61 28.18 21.83
CA GLY A 131 -14.23 28.59 20.49
C GLY A 131 -12.81 28.23 20.09
N ASN A 132 -12.09 27.50 20.91
CA ASN A 132 -10.71 27.10 20.59
C ASN A 132 -10.71 25.90 19.64
N ILE A 133 -9.89 25.99 18.58
CA ILE A 133 -9.76 24.88 17.63
C ILE A 133 -9.17 23.69 18.36
N LEU A 134 -9.69 22.50 18.03
CA LEU A 134 -9.28 21.25 18.68
C LEU A 134 -8.25 20.49 17.85
N VAL A 135 -7.47 19.66 18.55
CA VAL A 135 -6.68 18.62 17.88
C VAL A 135 -7.65 17.53 17.38
N PRO A 136 -7.21 16.66 16.45
CA PRO A 136 -8.09 15.61 15.97
C PRO A 136 -8.57 14.68 17.06
N ALA A 137 -9.77 14.14 16.89
CA ALA A 137 -10.34 13.12 17.77
C ALA A 137 -10.48 11.81 17.00
N ASP A 138 -10.35 10.69 17.73
CA ASP A 138 -10.58 9.39 17.13
C ASP A 138 -12.08 9.16 16.93
N ASN A 139 -12.45 8.00 16.36
CA ASN A 139 -13.85 7.71 16.05
C ASN A 139 -14.72 7.50 17.28
N ASN A 140 -14.09 7.39 18.46
CA ASN A 140 -14.82 7.30 19.72
C ASN A 140 -14.93 8.66 20.43
N GLY A 141 -14.45 9.72 19.78
CA GLY A 141 -14.52 11.06 20.34
C GLY A 141 -13.40 11.44 21.28
N ASN A 142 -12.41 10.58 21.44
CA ASN A 142 -11.26 10.86 22.31
C ASN A 142 -10.21 11.66 21.54
N LEU A 143 -9.71 12.75 22.17
CA LEU A 143 -8.67 13.55 21.53
C LEU A 143 -7.39 12.72 21.37
N THR A 144 -6.78 12.86 20.18
CA THR A 144 -5.51 12.21 19.90
C THR A 144 -4.36 13.00 20.52
N ASP A 145 -3.17 12.40 20.51
CA ASP A 145 -1.95 13.13 20.91
C ASP A 145 -1.28 13.80 19.71
N TRP A 146 -2.02 14.01 18.63
CA TRP A 146 -1.51 14.70 17.44
C TRP A 146 -1.63 16.21 17.66
N THR A 147 -0.78 16.71 18.56
CA THR A 147 -0.87 18.09 19.01
C THR A 147 -0.32 19.11 18.01
N ASP A 148 0.27 18.61 16.93
CA ASP A 148 0.85 19.48 15.90
C ASP A 148 -0.13 19.79 14.77
N VAL A 149 -1.38 19.33 14.85
CA VAL A 149 -2.36 19.53 13.78
C VAL A 149 -3.73 19.94 14.34
N ALA A 150 -4.52 20.60 13.50
CA ALA A 150 -5.82 21.17 13.82
C ALA A 150 -6.93 20.45 13.07
N ASP A 151 -8.01 20.14 13.75
CA ASP A 151 -9.06 19.23 13.27
C ASP A 151 -10.06 19.93 12.38
N LEU A 152 -10.24 19.44 11.13
CA LEU A 152 -11.19 20.01 10.19
C LEU A 152 -12.62 19.54 10.48
N ASN A 153 -13.58 20.44 10.23
CA ASN A 153 -14.99 20.21 10.50
C ASN A 153 -15.72 19.85 9.21
N TYR A 154 -15.97 18.55 9.01
CA TYR A 154 -16.60 18.06 7.78
C TYR A 154 -18.11 18.32 7.73
N ASN A 155 -18.69 18.95 8.76
CA ASN A 155 -20.05 19.45 8.65
C ASN A 155 -20.12 20.77 7.89
N ASN A 156 -18.98 21.40 7.63
CA ASN A 156 -18.94 22.69 6.92
C ASN A 156 -18.85 22.45 5.41
N SER A 157 -19.90 22.82 4.68
CA SER A 157 -19.96 22.53 3.25
C SER A 157 -18.96 23.34 2.43
N GLU A 158 -18.65 24.56 2.85
CA GLU A 158 -17.68 25.37 2.13
C GLU A 158 -16.29 24.79 2.26
N MET A 159 -15.93 24.28 3.44
CA MET A 159 -14.65 23.61 3.64
C MET A 159 -14.55 22.39 2.73
N ARG A 160 -15.62 21.59 2.65
CA ARG A 160 -15.62 20.42 1.77
C ARG A 160 -15.34 20.81 0.32
N LYS A 161 -16.02 21.86 -0.16
CA LYS A 161 -15.82 22.32 -1.55
C LYS A 161 -14.37 22.74 -1.78
N GLU A 162 -13.81 23.47 -0.81
CA GLU A 162 -12.43 23.93 -0.97
C GLU A 162 -11.46 22.75 -0.95
N MET A 163 -11.68 21.78 -0.05
CA MET A 163 -10.82 20.62 0.00
C MET A 163 -10.82 19.87 -1.34
N ILE A 164 -11.99 19.69 -1.95
CA ILE A 164 -12.08 19.04 -3.25
C ILE A 164 -11.36 19.87 -4.32
N SER A 165 -11.54 21.20 -4.27
CA SER A 165 -10.85 22.08 -5.21
C SER A 165 -9.33 21.95 -5.10
N GLU A 166 -8.81 21.77 -3.87
CA GLU A 166 -7.38 21.55 -3.66
C GLU A 166 -6.93 20.25 -4.33
N MET A 167 -7.74 19.19 -4.19
CA MET A 167 -7.42 17.92 -4.85
C MET A 167 -7.43 18.05 -6.37
N LEU A 168 -8.45 18.76 -6.90
CA LEU A 168 -8.55 18.94 -8.35
C LEU A 168 -7.38 19.74 -8.92
N PHE A 169 -6.81 20.66 -8.14
CA PHE A 169 -5.61 21.38 -8.55
C PHE A 169 -4.49 20.40 -8.96
N TRP A 170 -4.25 19.39 -8.14
CA TRP A 170 -3.20 18.41 -8.43
C TRP A 170 -3.60 17.47 -9.55
N ALA A 171 -4.86 17.07 -9.59
CA ALA A 171 -5.33 16.12 -10.60
C ALA A 171 -5.36 16.76 -11.99
N LYS A 172 -5.86 17.99 -12.09
CA LYS A 172 -6.07 18.62 -13.40
C LYS A 172 -4.86 19.38 -13.88
N GLU A 173 -4.18 20.11 -12.97
CA GLU A 173 -3.11 21.02 -13.39
C GLU A 173 -1.74 20.40 -13.25
N HIS A 174 -1.56 19.42 -12.36
CA HIS A 174 -0.25 18.81 -12.13
C HIS A 174 -0.21 17.33 -12.44
N HIS A 175 -1.32 16.80 -12.95
CA HIS A 175 -1.36 15.51 -13.66
C HIS A 175 -1.03 14.29 -12.80
N VAL A 176 -1.30 14.35 -11.49
CA VAL A 176 -1.18 13.14 -10.68
C VAL A 176 -2.28 12.15 -11.10
N ASP A 177 -2.04 10.88 -10.91
CA ASP A 177 -2.93 9.82 -11.39
C ASP A 177 -3.89 9.33 -10.32
N GLY A 178 -3.82 9.90 -9.12
CA GLY A 178 -4.71 9.52 -8.05
C GLY A 178 -4.20 9.96 -6.70
N PHE A 179 -4.82 9.44 -5.65
CA PHE A 179 -4.52 9.86 -4.28
C PHE A 179 -4.51 8.67 -3.33
N ARG A 180 -3.60 8.72 -2.36
CA ARG A 180 -3.66 7.88 -1.18
C ARG A 180 -4.16 8.78 -0.04
N CYS A 181 -5.27 8.43 0.56
CA CYS A 181 -5.94 9.33 1.50
C CYS A 181 -5.71 8.87 2.93
N ASP A 182 -4.96 9.70 3.64
CA ASP A 182 -4.49 9.47 5.01
C ASP A 182 -5.68 9.34 5.97
N ILE A 183 -5.61 8.36 6.87
CA ILE A 183 -6.65 8.07 7.87
C ILE A 183 -8.05 8.38 7.35
N ALA A 184 -8.37 7.79 6.20
CA ALA A 184 -9.60 8.12 5.50
C ALA A 184 -10.85 7.82 6.35
N GLY A 185 -10.75 6.85 7.25
CA GLY A 185 -11.87 6.50 8.13
C GLY A 185 -12.20 7.55 9.18
N PHE A 186 -11.33 8.54 9.39
CA PHE A 186 -11.62 9.66 10.30
C PHE A 186 -12.41 10.76 9.58
N VAL A 187 -12.52 10.68 8.26
CA VAL A 187 -13.24 11.65 7.42
C VAL A 187 -14.52 10.95 6.94
N PRO A 188 -15.66 11.63 6.91
CA PRO A 188 -16.91 10.95 6.54
C PRO A 188 -16.87 10.32 5.15
N LEU A 189 -17.42 9.13 5.02
CA LEU A 189 -17.49 8.45 3.73
C LEU A 189 -18.17 9.32 2.68
N ASN A 190 -19.24 10.05 3.05
CA ASN A 190 -19.94 10.83 2.05
C ASN A 190 -19.10 11.98 1.51
N PHE A 191 -18.11 12.48 2.26
CA PHE A 191 -17.16 13.42 1.68
C PHE A 191 -16.34 12.75 0.58
N TRP A 192 -15.85 11.54 0.85
CA TRP A 192 -15.03 10.84 -0.15
C TRP A 192 -15.86 10.51 -1.40
N GLN A 193 -17.13 10.19 -1.22
CA GLN A 193 -18.03 9.97 -2.36
C GLN A 193 -18.22 11.24 -3.16
N GLN A 194 -18.38 12.35 -2.48
CA GLN A 194 -18.49 13.67 -3.12
C GLN A 194 -17.21 14.00 -3.89
N ALA A 195 -16.06 13.77 -3.28
CA ALA A 195 -14.76 14.04 -3.91
C ALA A 195 -14.57 13.16 -5.15
N LYS A 196 -14.89 11.86 -5.04
CA LYS A 196 -14.75 10.97 -6.19
C LYS A 196 -15.63 11.42 -7.34
N ALA A 197 -16.87 11.82 -7.06
CA ALA A 197 -17.77 12.27 -8.11
C ALA A 197 -17.19 13.48 -8.87
N GLU A 198 -16.57 14.40 -8.14
CA GLU A 198 -15.96 15.56 -8.79
C GLU A 198 -14.68 15.19 -9.55
N LEU A 199 -13.87 14.31 -8.98
CA LEU A 199 -12.67 13.84 -9.66
C LEU A 199 -13.03 13.10 -10.95
N ASP A 200 -14.09 12.30 -10.93
CA ASP A 200 -14.53 11.53 -12.10
C ASP A 200 -14.88 12.44 -13.28
N LYS A 201 -15.32 13.67 -13.01
CA LYS A 201 -15.58 14.61 -14.09
C LYS A 201 -14.31 15.07 -14.79
N ALA A 202 -13.17 15.00 -14.10
CA ALA A 202 -11.89 15.45 -14.62
C ALA A 202 -11.04 14.33 -15.21
N GLY A 203 -11.32 13.08 -14.84
CA GLY A 203 -10.54 11.96 -15.35
C GLY A 203 -10.78 10.72 -14.52
N HIS A 204 -10.02 9.67 -14.80
CA HIS A 204 -10.17 8.40 -14.09
C HIS A 204 -8.99 8.24 -13.15
N PHE A 205 -9.15 8.64 -11.89
CA PHE A 205 -8.09 8.69 -10.89
C PHE A 205 -8.16 7.51 -9.96
N PHE A 206 -7.01 6.99 -9.57
CA PHE A 206 -6.93 5.84 -8.67
C PHE A 206 -7.02 6.32 -7.23
N MET A 207 -7.94 5.74 -6.44
CA MET A 207 -8.21 6.18 -5.07
C MET A 207 -7.89 5.07 -4.09
N LEU A 208 -6.94 5.34 -3.20
CA LEU A 208 -6.49 4.42 -2.15
C LEU A 208 -6.81 5.04 -0.79
N ALA A 209 -7.52 4.31 0.07
CA ALA A 209 -7.84 4.78 1.42
C ALA A 209 -6.96 4.08 2.45
N GLU A 210 -6.40 4.86 3.35
CA GLU A 210 -5.85 4.27 4.57
C GLU A 210 -7.02 3.98 5.50
N ASP A 211 -7.62 2.84 5.32
CA ASP A 211 -8.70 2.32 6.15
C ASP A 211 -8.95 0.89 5.74
N GLU A 212 -9.70 0.17 6.55
CA GLU A 212 -9.98 -1.24 6.30
C GLU A 212 -11.49 -1.52 6.15
N ASN A 213 -12.34 -0.51 6.33
CA ASN A 213 -13.79 -0.72 6.27
C ASN A 213 -14.25 -0.95 4.83
N PRO A 214 -14.95 -2.08 4.56
CA PRO A 214 -15.43 -2.34 3.20
C PRO A 214 -16.35 -1.25 2.64
N ASP A 215 -17.03 -0.50 3.51
CA ASP A 215 -17.93 0.57 3.05
C ASP A 215 -17.20 1.61 2.23
N PHE A 216 -15.90 1.78 2.43
CA PHE A 216 -15.11 2.76 1.69
C PHE A 216 -14.98 2.42 0.22
N HIS A 217 -15.30 1.18 -0.16
CA HIS A 217 -15.37 0.81 -1.57
C HIS A 217 -16.69 1.20 -2.23
N THR A 218 -17.66 1.73 -1.48
CA THR A 218 -18.95 2.13 -2.02
C THR A 218 -18.87 3.57 -2.51
N GLY A 219 -18.58 3.72 -3.80
CA GLY A 219 -18.60 5.05 -4.43
C GLY A 219 -17.42 5.94 -4.13
N ALA A 220 -16.35 5.43 -3.49
CA ALA A 220 -15.28 6.31 -3.06
C ALA A 220 -13.88 5.77 -3.41
N PHE A 221 -13.53 4.57 -2.99
CA PHE A 221 -12.16 4.09 -3.12
C PHE A 221 -12.08 2.78 -3.87
N HIS A 222 -11.04 2.65 -4.68
CA HIS A 222 -10.74 1.39 -5.39
C HIS A 222 -9.98 0.42 -4.49
N MET A 223 -9.14 0.94 -3.61
CA MET A 223 -8.25 0.11 -2.80
C MET A 223 -8.27 0.57 -1.35
N THR A 224 -8.23 -0.41 -0.43
CA THR A 224 -8.05 -0.16 1.00
C THR A 224 -6.88 -1.01 1.50
N TYR A 225 -6.40 -0.70 2.71
CA TYR A 225 -5.29 -1.41 3.34
C TYR A 225 -5.76 -2.75 3.90
N ALA A 226 -4.99 -3.80 3.66
CA ALA A 226 -5.24 -5.10 4.28
C ALA A 226 -4.51 -5.18 5.63
N TRP A 227 -4.88 -4.30 6.56
CA TRP A 227 -4.26 -4.24 7.88
C TRP A 227 -4.41 -5.56 8.63
N GLY A 228 -5.57 -6.18 8.56
CA GLY A 228 -5.80 -7.44 9.28
C GLY A 228 -4.88 -8.55 8.79
N VAL A 229 -4.65 -8.62 7.48
CA VAL A 229 -3.72 -9.59 6.92
C VAL A 229 -2.30 -9.27 7.40
N HIS A 230 -1.91 -8.00 7.34
CA HIS A 230 -0.58 -7.57 7.78
C HIS A 230 -0.32 -7.97 9.23
N HIS A 231 -1.26 -7.63 10.11
CA HIS A 231 -1.08 -7.93 11.54
C HIS A 231 -1.03 -9.43 11.78
N LYS A 232 -1.84 -10.20 11.03
CA LYS A 232 -1.79 -11.65 11.19
C LYS A 232 -0.46 -12.21 10.72
N MET A 233 0.10 -11.69 9.62
CA MET A 233 1.42 -12.12 9.16
C MET A 233 2.49 -11.85 10.22
N VAL A 234 2.44 -10.67 10.86
CA VAL A 234 3.40 -10.37 11.93
C VAL A 234 3.25 -11.36 13.08
N ASP A 235 2.01 -11.65 13.47
CA ASP A 235 1.76 -12.61 14.55
C ASP A 235 2.31 -14.00 14.21
N VAL A 236 2.12 -14.43 12.96
CA VAL A 236 2.66 -15.72 12.53
C VAL A 236 4.19 -15.71 12.58
N ALA A 237 4.80 -14.64 12.09
CA ALA A 237 6.27 -14.52 12.10
C ALA A 237 6.82 -14.57 13.52
N LYS A 238 6.07 -14.06 14.50
CA LYS A 238 6.51 -14.00 15.89
C LYS A 238 6.07 -15.21 16.72
N GLY A 239 5.37 -16.15 16.09
CA GLY A 239 4.91 -17.35 16.79
C GLY A 239 3.67 -17.14 17.66
N LYS A 240 2.98 -16.01 17.49
CA LYS A 240 1.74 -15.72 18.24
C LYS A 240 0.51 -16.25 17.52
N ALA A 241 0.66 -16.65 16.27
CA ALA A 241 -0.39 -17.25 15.46
C ALA A 241 0.29 -18.24 14.52
N ASN A 242 -0.50 -19.00 13.75
CA ASN A 242 0.08 -19.98 12.85
C ASN A 242 -0.56 -19.90 11.46
N ALA A 243 -0.10 -20.73 10.55
CA ALA A 243 -0.62 -20.74 9.19
C ALA A 243 -2.12 -20.97 9.10
N UNK A 244 -2.68 -21.56 9.84
CA UNK A 244 -3.95 -21.79 9.90
C UNK A 244 -4.67 -20.68 10.16
N ASP A 245 -4.21 -19.92 11.15
CA ASP A 245 -4.85 -18.66 11.49
C ASP A 245 -4.81 -17.69 10.30
N LEU A 246 -3.70 -17.64 9.59
CA LEU A 246 -3.59 -16.79 8.42
C LEU A 246 -4.53 -17.25 7.31
N ALA A 247 -4.65 -18.56 7.10
CA ALA A 247 -5.58 -19.07 6.10
C ALA A 247 -6.99 -18.61 6.39
N LYS A 248 -7.40 -18.64 7.68
CA LYS A 248 -8.73 -18.16 8.06
C LYS A 248 -8.89 -16.67 7.76
N THR A 249 -7.87 -15.87 8.10
CA THR A 249 -7.91 -14.44 7.81
C THR A 249 -8.09 -14.19 6.32
N LEU A 250 -7.35 -14.93 5.47
CA LEU A 250 -7.45 -14.77 4.02
C LEU A 250 -8.82 -15.19 3.50
N SER A 251 -9.39 -16.27 4.05
CA SER A 251 -10.74 -16.69 3.66
C SER A 251 -11.78 -15.67 4.07
N ASP A 252 -11.65 -15.11 5.26
CA ASP A 252 -12.58 -14.08 5.74
C ASP A 252 -12.52 -12.83 4.84
N GLU A 253 -11.32 -12.47 4.36
CA GLU A 253 -11.16 -11.36 3.41
C GLU A 253 -12.00 -11.57 2.16
N GLN A 254 -12.02 -12.80 1.63
CA GLN A 254 -12.75 -13.10 0.41
C GLN A 254 -14.26 -12.95 0.59
N VAL A 255 -14.75 -13.15 1.80
CA VAL A 255 -16.17 -12.96 2.11
C VAL A 255 -16.49 -11.49 2.38
N LYS A 256 -15.60 -10.81 3.08
CA LYS A 256 -15.85 -9.46 3.57
C LYS A 256 -15.82 -8.41 2.47
N PHE A 257 -14.97 -8.60 1.46
CA PHE A 257 -14.78 -7.61 0.39
C PHE A 257 -15.31 -8.15 -0.92
N ALA A 258 -15.96 -7.26 -1.69
CA ALA A 258 -16.40 -7.61 -3.04
C ALA A 258 -15.18 -7.91 -3.92
N LYS A 259 -15.39 -8.71 -4.96
CA LYS A 259 -14.29 -9.13 -5.82
C LYS A 259 -13.59 -7.97 -6.50
N ASP A 260 -14.30 -6.88 -6.80
CA ASP A 260 -13.68 -5.73 -7.45
C ASP A 260 -12.91 -4.82 -6.50
N ALA A 261 -13.02 -5.04 -5.19
CA ALA A 261 -12.27 -4.25 -4.22
C ALA A 261 -10.79 -4.67 -4.24
N TYR A 262 -9.90 -3.70 -4.39
CA TYR A 262 -8.47 -3.97 -4.28
C TYR A 262 -8.08 -3.89 -2.80
N ARG A 263 -7.21 -4.82 -2.39
CA ARG A 263 -6.65 -4.79 -1.05
C ARG A 263 -5.14 -4.60 -1.17
N MET A 264 -4.59 -3.60 -0.50
CA MET A 264 -3.14 -3.36 -0.54
C MET A 264 -2.46 -4.28 0.47
N GLN A 265 -1.54 -5.12 -0.01
CA GLN A 265 -0.83 -6.10 0.82
C GLN A 265 0.60 -5.63 1.03
N PHE A 266 1.10 -5.75 2.26
CA PHE A 266 2.43 -5.19 2.56
C PHE A 266 3.06 -5.83 3.78
N ILE A 267 4.39 -5.79 3.81
CA ILE A 267 5.14 -6.13 5.02
C ILE A 267 5.77 -4.90 5.65
N ASP A 268 5.73 -3.75 4.97
CA ASP A 268 6.31 -2.52 5.51
C ASP A 268 5.56 -1.31 4.98
N ASN A 269 5.67 -0.19 5.67
CA ASN A 269 5.27 1.13 5.23
C ASN A 269 5.93 2.15 6.15
N HIS A 270 5.68 3.44 5.92
CA HIS A 270 6.35 4.48 6.70
C HIS A 270 6.01 4.43 8.19
N ASP A 271 4.79 4.01 8.53
CA ASP A 271 4.39 3.91 9.94
C ASP A 271 4.99 2.68 10.61
N GLU A 272 4.88 1.52 9.94
CA GLU A 272 5.43 0.30 10.52
C GLU A 272 6.93 0.43 10.72
N ASN A 273 7.62 0.94 9.72
CA ASN A 273 9.07 1.09 9.83
C ASN A 273 9.47 2.02 10.98
N SER A 274 8.85 3.18 11.06
CA SER A 274 9.27 4.17 12.06
C SER A 274 8.84 3.81 13.47
N TRP A 275 7.67 3.19 13.63
CA TRP A 275 7.09 3.03 14.97
C TRP A 275 7.11 1.61 15.49
N GLN A 276 7.23 0.60 14.63
CA GLN A 276 7.20 -0.81 15.03
C GLN A 276 8.52 -1.53 14.79
N GLY A 277 9.45 -0.92 14.07
CA GLY A 277 10.75 -1.51 13.82
C GLY A 277 10.95 -1.93 12.37
N PRO A 278 12.20 -2.21 11.99
CA PRO A 278 12.48 -2.65 10.61
C PRO A 278 11.87 -4.02 10.32
N VAL A 279 11.80 -4.35 9.05
CA VAL A 279 11.25 -5.64 8.61
C VAL A 279 11.94 -6.80 9.32
N SER A 280 13.27 -6.72 9.49
CA SER A 280 14.03 -7.80 10.12
C SER A 280 13.57 -8.11 11.54
N SER A 281 13.17 -7.09 12.30
CA SER A 281 12.73 -7.34 13.69
C SER A 281 11.27 -7.78 13.74
N ARG A 282 10.44 -7.37 12.79
CA ARG A 282 9.02 -7.73 12.80
C ARG A 282 8.77 -9.10 12.18
N PHE A 283 9.52 -9.46 11.15
CA PHE A 283 9.29 -10.71 10.42
C PHE A 283 10.41 -11.74 10.59
N GLY A 284 11.57 -11.33 11.09
CA GLY A 284 12.66 -12.25 11.35
C GLY A 284 13.10 -13.01 10.11
N PRO A 285 13.50 -14.30 10.26
CA PRO A 285 14.02 -15.06 9.14
C PRO A 285 12.97 -15.38 8.07
N GLY A 286 11.70 -15.18 8.37
CA GLY A 286 10.63 -15.46 7.42
C GLY A 286 10.29 -14.31 6.48
N TYR A 287 11.01 -13.19 6.52
CA TYR A 287 10.54 -12.00 5.84
C TYR A 287 10.33 -12.20 4.35
N LYS A 288 11.18 -13.00 3.69
CA LYS A 288 11.01 -13.23 2.25
C LYS A 288 9.75 -14.04 1.96
N ALA A 289 9.43 -15.01 2.80
CA ALA A 289 8.19 -15.78 2.61
C ALA A 289 6.97 -14.85 2.65
N PHE A 290 6.94 -13.93 3.62
CA PHE A 290 5.83 -13.00 3.73
C PHE A 290 5.83 -11.98 2.60
N ALA A 291 7.00 -11.54 2.13
CA ALA A 291 7.07 -10.67 0.97
C ALA A 291 6.49 -11.36 -0.28
N VAL A 292 6.85 -12.62 -0.52
CA VAL A 292 6.29 -13.38 -1.64
C VAL A 292 4.79 -13.48 -1.47
N LEU A 293 4.32 -13.74 -0.27
CA LEU A 293 2.89 -13.90 -0.01
C LEU A 293 2.11 -12.66 -0.43
N THR A 294 2.66 -11.45 -0.21
CA THR A 294 1.95 -10.23 -0.61
C THR A 294 1.72 -10.15 -2.11
N TYR A 295 2.49 -10.86 -2.91
CA TYR A 295 2.33 -10.87 -4.37
C TYR A 295 1.37 -11.94 -4.86
N ILE A 296 1.23 -13.03 -4.09
CA ILE A 296 0.47 -14.20 -4.58
C ILE A 296 -0.97 -14.20 -4.08
N ILE A 297 -1.24 -13.63 -2.90
CA ILE A 297 -2.61 -13.53 -2.40
C ILE A 297 -3.37 -12.42 -3.14
N PRO A 298 -4.70 -12.41 -3.11
CA PRO A 298 -5.42 -11.34 -3.78
C PRO A 298 -5.06 -9.96 -3.25
N GLY A 299 -4.79 -9.03 -4.16
CA GLY A 299 -4.48 -7.66 -3.79
C GLY A 299 -3.30 -7.11 -4.57
N MET A 300 -2.98 -5.86 -4.24
CA MET A 300 -1.86 -5.14 -4.86
C MET A 300 -0.71 -5.04 -3.85
N PRO A 301 0.47 -5.56 -4.19
CA PRO A 301 1.59 -5.51 -3.25
C PRO A 301 2.25 -4.14 -3.20
N LEU A 302 2.65 -3.73 -2.00
CA LEU A 302 3.37 -2.48 -1.74
C LEU A 302 4.80 -2.78 -1.31
N ILE A 303 5.73 -1.99 -1.83
CA ILE A 303 7.11 -1.94 -1.35
C ILE A 303 7.36 -0.56 -0.77
N TYR A 304 7.90 -0.49 0.45
CA TYR A 304 8.28 0.79 1.04
C TYR A 304 9.72 1.16 0.67
N SER A 305 10.00 2.46 0.64
CA SER A 305 11.33 3.02 0.35
C SER A 305 12.43 2.26 1.09
N GLY A 306 13.38 1.75 0.35
CA GLY A 306 14.53 1.06 0.92
C GLY A 306 14.33 -0.42 1.17
N GLN A 307 13.10 -0.93 1.01
CA GLN A 307 12.85 -2.35 1.22
C GLN A 307 13.69 -3.21 0.29
N GLU A 308 13.92 -2.74 -0.93
CA GLU A 308 14.74 -3.47 -1.91
C GLU A 308 16.22 -3.45 -1.55
N SER A 309 16.62 -2.61 -0.62
CA SER A 309 17.99 -2.54 -0.13
C SER A 309 18.13 -3.17 1.25
N SER A 310 17.13 -3.92 1.68
CA SER A 310 17.07 -4.56 3.00
C SER A 310 17.23 -3.55 4.14
N LEU A 311 16.53 -2.44 4.03
CA LEU A 311 16.58 -1.38 5.06
C LEU A 311 16.42 -2.00 6.44
N ASN A 312 17.43 -1.86 7.27
CA ASN A 312 17.49 -2.54 8.58
C ASN A 312 17.57 -1.52 9.72
N LYS A 313 16.74 -0.49 9.65
CA LYS A 313 16.63 0.47 10.74
C LYS A 313 15.26 1.12 10.68
N SER A 314 14.81 1.60 11.83
CA SER A 314 13.63 2.46 11.89
C SER A 314 14.04 3.88 11.53
N LEU A 315 13.45 4.43 10.49
CA LEU A 315 13.72 5.81 10.09
C LEU A 315 13.06 6.75 11.11
N ARG A 316 13.81 7.77 11.55
CA ARG A 316 13.26 8.78 12.48
C ARG A 316 12.23 9.62 11.74
N PHE A 317 11.05 9.58 12.22
CA PHE A 317 9.91 10.21 11.54
C PHE A 317 10.04 11.72 11.40
N UNK A 318 10.48 12.41 12.33
CA UNK A 318 10.45 13.69 12.39
C UNK A 318 11.66 14.31 12.10
N GLU A 319 12.72 13.57 11.62
CA GLU A 319 14.07 14.09 11.45
C GLU A 319 14.62 13.69 10.09
N LYS A 320 15.78 14.26 9.69
CA LYS A 320 16.49 13.76 8.51
C LYS A 320 17.17 12.45 8.89
N ASP A 321 16.91 11.40 8.14
CA ASP A 321 17.44 10.07 8.44
C ASP A 321 17.56 9.32 7.11
N THR A 322 18.59 9.63 6.36
CA THR A 322 18.74 9.17 4.98
C THR A 322 18.82 7.65 4.91
N ILE A 323 18.05 7.07 4.00
CA ILE A 323 18.15 5.65 3.69
C ILE A 323 19.50 5.40 3.04
N ALA A 324 20.26 4.46 3.62
CA ALA A 324 21.55 4.09 3.05
C ALA A 324 21.32 3.03 1.98
N PHE A 325 21.32 3.44 0.73
CA PHE A 325 21.28 2.47 -0.37
C PHE A 325 22.71 1.98 -0.62
N ASP A 326 23.23 1.21 0.35
CA ASP A 326 24.60 0.72 0.27
C ASP A 326 24.71 -0.63 -0.45
N GLY A 327 23.59 -1.12 -0.93
CA GLY A 327 23.50 -2.32 -1.74
C GLY A 327 22.04 -2.57 -2.02
N PHE A 328 21.75 -3.21 -3.14
CA PHE A 328 20.39 -3.52 -3.52
C PHE A 328 20.14 -5.01 -3.34
N TYR A 329 20.30 -5.47 -2.11
CA TYR A 329 20.40 -6.89 -1.77
C TYR A 329 19.15 -7.67 -2.17
N ASP A 330 17.99 -7.05 -2.11
CA ASP A 330 16.73 -7.70 -2.47
C ASP A 330 16.12 -7.16 -3.76
N ALA A 331 16.85 -6.35 -4.53
CA ALA A 331 16.28 -5.78 -5.74
C ALA A 331 15.92 -6.83 -6.78
N ASP A 332 16.81 -7.81 -7.00
CA ASP A 332 16.51 -8.89 -7.95
C ASP A 332 15.31 -9.71 -7.48
N PHE A 333 15.21 -9.96 -6.19
CA PHE A 333 14.08 -10.67 -5.60
C PHE A 333 12.76 -9.95 -5.92
N TYR A 334 12.71 -8.63 -5.67
CA TYR A 334 11.49 -7.88 -5.94
C TYR A 334 11.23 -7.71 -7.44
N THR A 335 12.30 -7.62 -8.24
CA THR A 335 12.13 -7.58 -9.70
C THR A 335 11.44 -8.85 -10.19
N ARG A 336 11.88 -10.00 -9.70
CA ARG A 336 11.26 -11.27 -10.09
C ARG A 336 9.80 -11.35 -9.64
N LEU A 337 9.49 -10.84 -8.46
CA LEU A 337 8.10 -10.81 -7.98
C LEU A 337 7.25 -9.87 -8.83
N ASN A 338 7.76 -8.69 -9.16
CA ASN A 338 7.02 -7.76 -10.01
C ASN A 338 6.79 -8.35 -11.39
N MET A 339 7.78 -9.06 -11.95
CA MET A 339 7.61 -9.72 -13.24
C MET A 339 6.52 -10.80 -13.17
N LEU A 340 6.51 -11.56 -12.08
CA LEU A 340 5.49 -12.58 -11.89
C LEU A 340 4.09 -11.95 -11.86
N LYS A 341 3.96 -10.87 -11.10
CA LYS A 341 2.69 -10.14 -11.02
C LYS A 341 2.24 -9.67 -12.40
N HIS A 342 3.16 -9.16 -13.21
CA HIS A 342 2.82 -8.66 -14.53
C HIS A 342 2.43 -9.77 -15.50
N LYS A 343 3.05 -10.94 -15.39
CA LYS A 343 2.85 -12.00 -16.40
C LYS A 343 1.65 -12.88 -16.12
N GLN A 344 1.29 -13.09 -14.84
CA GLN A 344 0.29 -14.10 -14.51
C GLN A 344 -1.09 -13.47 -14.39
N ALA A 345 -1.98 -13.82 -15.31
CA ALA A 345 -3.34 -13.32 -15.28
C ALA A 345 -4.05 -13.62 -13.96
N ALA A 346 -3.73 -14.77 -13.35
CA ALA A 346 -4.36 -15.13 -12.08
C ALA A 346 -4.03 -14.14 -10.96
N LEU A 347 -2.91 -13.42 -11.07
CA LEU A 347 -2.48 -12.48 -10.02
C LEU A 347 -2.96 -11.05 -10.27
N ALA A 348 -3.71 -10.80 -11.35
CA ALA A 348 -4.21 -9.46 -11.61
C ALA A 348 -5.09 -8.98 -10.45
N ASN A 349 -5.23 -7.66 -10.34
CA ASN A 349 -5.94 -7.05 -9.21
C ASN A 349 -7.45 -7.14 -9.37
N GLY A 350 -8.14 -7.32 -8.25
CA GLY A 350 -9.58 -7.25 -8.20
C GLY A 350 -10.27 -8.28 -9.07
N VAL A 351 -11.32 -7.86 -9.75
CA VAL A 351 -12.16 -8.74 -10.55
C VAL A 351 -11.39 -9.36 -11.73
N PHE A 352 -10.27 -8.76 -12.11
CA PHE A 352 -9.46 -9.27 -13.22
C PHE A 352 -8.54 -10.41 -12.81
N GLY A 353 -8.35 -10.63 -11.52
CA GLY A 353 -7.52 -11.70 -11.01
C GLY A 353 -8.27 -13.01 -10.89
N GLY A 354 -7.54 -14.02 -10.49
CA GLY A 354 -8.08 -15.38 -10.37
C GLY A 354 -8.71 -15.67 -9.04
N ASP A 355 -9.38 -16.80 -8.99
CA ASP A 355 -9.93 -17.31 -7.74
C ASP A 355 -8.78 -17.64 -6.78
N PHE A 356 -9.09 -17.57 -5.49
CA PHE A 356 -8.19 -17.93 -4.41
C PHE A 356 -8.83 -19.10 -3.68
N THR A 357 -8.14 -20.24 -3.65
CA THR A 357 -8.69 -21.46 -3.07
C THR A 357 -7.66 -22.10 -2.13
N ILE A 358 -8.01 -22.21 -0.86
CA ILE A 358 -7.15 -22.92 0.12
C ILE A 358 -7.16 -24.40 -0.22
N ILE A 359 -5.97 -25.02 -0.17
CA ILE A 359 -5.80 -26.44 -0.40
C ILE A 359 -5.51 -27.10 0.94
N PRO A 360 -6.31 -28.11 1.32
CA PRO A 360 -6.04 -28.83 2.57
C PRO A 360 -4.68 -29.55 2.53
N ASN A 361 -4.03 -29.61 3.69
CA ASN A 361 -2.76 -30.31 3.77
C ASN A 361 -2.59 -30.90 5.17
N SER A 362 -1.60 -31.81 5.29
CA SER A 362 -1.40 -32.58 6.51
C SER A 362 -0.73 -31.80 7.63
N SER A 363 -0.25 -30.58 7.35
CA SER A 363 0.43 -29.74 8.35
C SER A 363 -0.16 -28.32 8.33
N PRO A 364 -1.47 -28.19 8.57
CA PRO A 364 -2.12 -26.89 8.35
C PRO A 364 -1.68 -25.80 9.32
N GLU A 365 -1.09 -26.17 10.47
CA GLU A 365 -0.59 -25.17 11.39
C GLU A 365 0.73 -24.55 10.93
N GLU A 366 1.50 -25.28 10.13
CA GLU A 366 2.78 -24.79 9.63
C GLU A 366 2.72 -24.33 8.20
N VAL A 367 1.90 -24.96 7.37
CA VAL A 367 1.96 -24.78 5.93
C VAL A 367 0.66 -24.17 5.41
N LEU A 368 0.79 -23.08 4.68
CA LEU A 368 -0.30 -22.48 3.93
C LEU A 368 -0.16 -22.94 2.48
N CYS A 369 -1.22 -23.58 1.97
CA CYS A 369 -1.24 -24.07 0.60
C CYS A 369 -2.50 -23.55 -0.07
N PHE A 370 -2.35 -22.94 -1.27
CA PHE A 370 -3.51 -22.41 -1.98
C PHE A 370 -3.24 -22.36 -3.47
N VAL A 371 -4.32 -22.18 -4.22
CA VAL A 371 -4.27 -22.05 -5.67
C VAL A 371 -4.83 -20.68 -6.08
N ARG A 372 -4.17 -20.02 -7.04
CA ARG A 372 -4.72 -18.88 -7.77
C ARG A 372 -4.97 -19.35 -9.20
N LYS A 373 -6.19 -19.12 -9.73
CA LYS A 373 -6.50 -19.64 -11.05
C LYS A 373 -7.40 -18.68 -11.82
N LYS A 374 -6.97 -18.37 -13.04
CA LYS A 374 -7.76 -17.59 -14.01
C LYS A 374 -7.51 -18.19 -15.39
N GLY A 375 -8.52 -18.87 -15.93
CA GLY A 375 -8.33 -19.55 -17.21
C GLY A 375 -7.18 -20.54 -17.14
N ASN A 376 -6.23 -20.39 -18.05
CA ASN A 376 -5.05 -21.28 -18.07
C ASN A 376 -3.94 -20.83 -17.13
N SER A 377 -4.04 -19.64 -16.56
CA SER A 377 -3.07 -19.16 -15.58
C SER A 377 -3.39 -19.79 -14.23
N GLU A 378 -2.49 -20.62 -13.73
CA GLU A 378 -2.70 -21.31 -12.47
C GLU A 378 -1.40 -21.36 -11.68
N LEU A 379 -1.46 -20.92 -10.43
CA LEU A 379 -0.32 -20.97 -9.52
C LEU A 379 -0.72 -21.79 -8.31
N ILE A 380 0.13 -22.75 -7.95
CA ILE A 380 -0.05 -23.54 -6.74
C ILE A 380 1.06 -23.14 -5.79
N SER A 381 0.69 -22.68 -4.61
CA SER A 381 1.63 -22.05 -3.69
C SER A 381 1.66 -22.78 -2.37
N LEU A 382 2.85 -23.09 -1.89
CA LEU A 382 3.06 -23.70 -0.59
C LEU A 382 4.05 -22.86 0.19
N PHE A 383 3.67 -22.48 1.40
CA PHE A 383 4.51 -21.66 2.28
C PHE A 383 4.64 -22.36 3.62
N ASN A 384 5.87 -22.69 4.01
CA ASN A 384 6.12 -23.13 5.38
C ASN A 384 6.33 -21.88 6.22
N LEU A 385 5.30 -21.52 6.97
CA LEU A 385 5.33 -20.29 7.78
C LEU A 385 5.69 -20.62 9.22
N SER A 386 6.74 -21.43 9.37
CA SER A 386 7.23 -21.82 10.68
C SER A 386 8.75 -21.98 10.66
N GLY A 387 9.33 -22.00 11.84
CA GLY A 387 10.75 -22.23 12.01
C GLY A 387 11.16 -23.70 12.05
N LYS A 388 10.26 -24.61 11.67
CA LYS A 388 10.54 -26.05 11.66
C LYS A 388 10.45 -26.59 10.25
N GLU A 389 11.18 -27.65 9.96
CA GLU A 389 10.95 -28.39 8.73
C GLU A 389 9.53 -28.96 8.73
N ALA A 390 8.86 -28.93 7.60
CA ALA A 390 7.52 -29.48 7.45
C ALA A 390 7.50 -30.50 6.33
N LYS A 391 7.03 -31.70 6.65
CA LYS A 391 6.74 -32.74 5.66
C LYS A 391 5.26 -32.70 5.43
N VAL A 392 4.84 -32.40 4.22
CA VAL A 392 3.47 -32.07 3.97
C VAL A 392 2.90 -32.91 2.84
N LYS A 393 1.65 -33.36 3.05
CA LYS A 393 0.85 -33.98 2.01
C LYS A 393 -0.33 -33.05 1.73
N TYR A 394 -0.46 -32.59 0.49
CA TYR A 394 -1.59 -31.73 0.14
C TYR A 394 -2.66 -32.54 -0.60
N SER A 395 -3.90 -32.08 -0.48
CA SER A 395 -5.08 -32.74 -1.07
C SER A 395 -5.84 -31.71 -1.88
N GLY A 396 -5.58 -31.70 -3.18
CA GLY A 396 -6.13 -30.70 -4.08
C GLY A 396 -7.18 -31.22 -5.03
N ASP A 397 -7.84 -32.33 -4.68
CA ASP A 397 -8.86 -32.93 -5.54
C ASP A 397 -9.93 -31.91 -5.91
N GLY A 398 -10.14 -31.72 -7.22
CA GLY A 398 -11.12 -30.78 -7.73
C GLY A 398 -10.70 -29.32 -7.68
N LYS A 399 -9.52 -29.04 -7.15
CA LYS A 399 -9.04 -27.67 -6.98
C LYS A 399 -7.78 -27.37 -7.78
N ILE A 400 -7.00 -28.40 -8.08
CA ILE A 400 -5.72 -28.29 -8.80
C ILE A 400 -5.90 -28.92 -10.18
N THR A 401 -5.43 -28.26 -11.23
CA THR A 401 -5.31 -28.87 -12.55
C THR A 401 -4.05 -29.70 -12.57
N GLU A 402 -4.17 -30.99 -12.81
CA GLU A 402 -3.00 -31.87 -12.90
C GLU A 402 -2.24 -31.56 -14.18
N GLY A 403 -0.91 -31.70 -14.10
CA GLY A 403 -0.07 -31.50 -15.27
C GLY A 403 1.29 -31.00 -14.95
N ARG A 404 1.90 -30.39 -15.94
CA ARG A 404 3.27 -29.94 -15.88
C ARG A 404 3.34 -28.50 -15.34
N TYR A 405 4.17 -28.27 -14.35
CA TYR A 405 4.37 -26.95 -13.72
C TYR A 405 5.84 -26.66 -13.65
N THR A 406 6.18 -25.39 -13.51
CA THR A 406 7.55 -24.93 -13.24
C THR A 406 7.55 -24.18 -11.92
N GLU A 407 8.45 -24.57 -11.01
CA GLU A 407 8.59 -23.82 -9.76
C GLU A 407 9.32 -22.51 -10.08
N TYR A 408 8.73 -21.40 -9.73
CA TYR A 408 9.15 -20.10 -10.26
C TYR A 408 10.58 -19.72 -9.87
N PHE A 409 10.95 -19.93 -8.60
CA PHE A 409 12.23 -19.43 -8.11
C PHE A 409 13.40 -20.34 -8.48
N SER A 410 13.16 -21.64 -8.57
CA SER A 410 14.21 -22.59 -8.91
C SER A 410 14.28 -22.89 -10.41
N GLY A 411 13.17 -22.71 -11.11
CA GLY A 411 13.06 -23.12 -12.51
C GLY A 411 12.85 -24.61 -12.70
N ASN A 412 12.72 -25.37 -11.62
CA ASN A 412 12.58 -26.83 -11.71
C ASN A 412 11.19 -27.21 -12.21
N LYS A 413 11.15 -28.18 -13.09
CA LYS A 413 9.88 -28.74 -13.58
C LYS A 413 9.32 -29.76 -12.60
N ALA A 414 8.00 -29.87 -12.57
CA ALA A 414 7.32 -30.82 -11.71
C ALA A 414 6.04 -31.30 -12.38
N ASP A 415 5.75 -32.59 -12.23
CA ASP A 415 4.45 -33.14 -12.58
C ASP A 415 3.58 -33.04 -11.33
N ILE A 416 2.55 -32.23 -11.39
CA ILE A 416 1.68 -31.99 -10.26
C ILE A 416 0.43 -32.84 -10.38
N GLN A 417 0.17 -33.64 -9.35
CA GLN A 417 -1.05 -34.41 -9.23
C GLN A 417 -1.98 -33.74 -8.24
N SER A 418 -3.24 -34.20 -8.20
CA SER A 418 -4.19 -33.59 -7.26
C SER A 418 -3.81 -33.81 -5.81
N THR A 419 -3.05 -34.88 -5.51
CA THR A 419 -2.43 -35.03 -4.20
C THR A 419 -0.91 -35.18 -4.39
N GLY A 420 -0.16 -34.72 -3.39
CA GLY A 420 1.28 -34.81 -3.47
C GLY A 420 1.92 -34.65 -2.11
N ARG A 421 3.20 -35.00 -2.06
CA ARG A 421 4.00 -34.90 -0.82
C ARG A 421 5.27 -34.14 -1.12
N LEU A 422 5.68 -33.30 -0.17
CA LEU A 422 6.99 -32.65 -0.27
C LEU A 422 7.47 -32.22 1.11
N SER A 423 8.75 -31.87 1.18
CA SER A 423 9.35 -31.31 2.38
C SER A 423 9.70 -29.87 2.15
N LEU A 424 9.42 -29.05 3.15
CA LEU A 424 9.73 -27.61 3.11
C LEU A 424 10.60 -27.28 4.32
N SER A 425 11.74 -26.66 4.06
CA SER A 425 12.59 -26.13 5.14
C SER A 425 11.88 -24.98 5.85
N PRO A 426 12.37 -24.54 7.02
CA PRO A 426 11.77 -23.39 7.68
C PRO A 426 11.67 -22.18 6.75
N TRP A 427 10.49 -21.58 6.71
CA TRP A 427 10.20 -20.37 5.95
C TRP A 427 10.37 -20.53 4.45
N GLU A 428 10.45 -21.76 3.96
CA GLU A 428 10.56 -22.03 2.54
C GLU A 428 9.20 -21.87 1.86
N TYR A 429 9.26 -21.41 0.62
CA TYR A 429 8.06 -21.27 -0.21
C TYR A 429 8.34 -21.86 -1.58
N LYS A 430 7.30 -22.41 -2.21
CA LYS A 430 7.37 -22.93 -3.57
C LYS A 430 6.14 -22.42 -4.33
N ILE A 431 6.40 -21.82 -5.49
CA ILE A 431 5.34 -21.26 -6.32
C ILE A 431 5.40 -21.98 -7.65
N TYR A 432 4.48 -22.91 -7.86
CA TYR A 432 4.42 -23.70 -9.08
C TYR A 432 3.48 -23.02 -10.09
N ILE A 433 4.01 -22.75 -11.26
CA ILE A 433 3.28 -22.06 -12.32
C ILE A 433 3.00 -23.09 -13.41
N ARG A 434 1.72 -23.20 -13.80
CA ARG A 434 1.31 -24.17 -14.81
C ARG A 434 1.96 -23.85 -16.15
N ASP A 435 2.58 -24.86 -16.75
CA ASP A 435 3.12 -24.74 -18.11
C ASP A 435 1.96 -24.76 -19.11
N LEU A 436 2.06 -23.95 -20.18
CA LEU A 436 1.03 -23.89 -21.22
C LEU A 436 1.50 -24.54 -22.50
#